data_a36fa1f3d8ba18abd2e2c48a66a08f93
#
_entry.id   a36fa1f3d8ba18abd2e2c48a66a08f93
#
_cell.length_a   1.000
_cell.length_b   1.000
_cell.length_c   1.000
_cell.angle_alpha   90.00
_cell.angle_beta   90.00
_cell.angle_gamma   90.00
#
_symmetry.space_group_name_H-M   'P 1'
#
loop_
_entity.id
_entity.type
_entity.pdbx_description
1 polymer ?
#
loop_
_entity_poly.entity_id
_entity_poly.type
_entity_poly.pdbx_seq_one_letter_code
_entity_poly.pdbx_strand_id
1 'polypeptide(L)'
;NIFKNLIIFSSLLSFILSGDIRLGIDVFENEYIQLIRDKRIALLINHTSLNSEGKHIVDIVSENNLNLVKIFAPEHGYLGNHPAGQKIKNNVDPITGCEVVSLYGKNKAPTNSSMADIDVLIFDIQDIGVRYYTYISTLTLAMEKAAEHNVDFIVLDRPNPLSGKIEGSLLDEGYSSFVGMHPIPVRHGMTVGEIALLVKQNKWIRNSEDLKLKIIKIKDWDRSSLFHRYNKLWTPPSPNIPDLKTALIYVGLCLLEGTNVSEGRGTPSPFKLFGSPWLNSKKLILALNQYNFNGVVFSAEEFI
;
A
#
# COMPACT_ATOMS: atom_id res chain seq x y z
N ASN A 1 24.45 -49.21 5.95
CA ASN A 1 23.16 -48.87 5.25
C ASN A 1 22.07 -48.23 6.13
N ILE A 2 22.36 -47.85 7.39
CA ILE A 2 21.40 -47.22 8.31
C ILE A 2 21.57 -45.70 8.35
N PHE A 3 22.68 -45.16 7.88
CA PHE A 3 22.96 -43.70 7.91
C PHE A 3 22.47 -42.90 6.72
N LYS A 4 21.98 -43.50 5.64
CA LYS A 4 21.47 -42.77 4.46
C LYS A 4 20.01 -42.29 4.57
N ASN A 5 19.23 -42.85 5.48
CA ASN A 5 17.79 -42.50 5.63
C ASN A 5 17.49 -41.41 6.66
N LEU A 6 18.50 -40.95 7.43
CA LEU A 6 18.28 -39.93 8.47
C LEU A 6 18.41 -38.47 7.95
N ILE A 7 19.04 -38.27 6.80
CA ILE A 7 19.29 -36.93 6.23
C ILE A 7 18.08 -36.41 5.41
N ILE A 8 17.24 -37.30 4.90
CA ILE A 8 16.06 -36.93 4.10
C ILE A 8 14.89 -36.45 4.97
N PHE A 9 14.81 -36.87 6.24
CA PHE A 9 13.73 -36.46 7.13
C PHE A 9 13.91 -35.07 7.76
N SER A 10 15.13 -34.55 7.82
CA SER A 10 15.44 -33.24 8.39
C SER A 10 15.10 -32.09 7.42
N SER A 11 15.10 -32.32 6.11
CA SER A 11 14.79 -31.27 5.12
C SER A 11 13.28 -31.10 4.84
N LEU A 12 12.45 -32.11 5.18
CA LEU A 12 11.00 -32.00 5.05
C LEU A 12 10.33 -31.33 6.27
N LEU A 13 10.98 -31.32 7.43
CA LEU A 13 10.43 -30.72 8.66
C LEU A 13 10.58 -29.19 8.70
N SER A 14 11.45 -28.62 7.86
CA SER A 14 11.65 -27.16 7.75
C SER A 14 10.56 -26.45 6.93
N PHE A 15 9.66 -27.17 6.27
CA PHE A 15 8.60 -26.61 5.43
C PHE A 15 7.24 -26.45 6.15
N ILE A 16 7.12 -26.87 7.42
CA ILE A 16 5.81 -26.94 8.11
C ILE A 16 5.63 -25.87 9.20
N LEU A 17 6.60 -24.96 9.41
CA LEU A 17 6.53 -23.92 10.43
C LEU A 17 6.59 -22.48 9.89
N SER A 18 6.03 -22.23 8.72
CA SER A 18 5.61 -20.88 8.39
C SER A 18 4.21 -20.70 8.96
N GLY A 19 4.10 -20.16 10.16
CA GLY A 19 2.82 -19.70 10.69
C GLY A 19 2.17 -18.75 9.69
N ASP A 20 0.85 -18.82 9.55
CA ASP A 20 0.12 -17.88 8.71
C ASP A 20 0.42 -16.45 9.17
N ILE A 21 0.80 -15.59 8.25
CA ILE A 21 1.01 -14.17 8.53
C ILE A 21 -0.25 -13.58 9.18
N ARG A 22 -0.10 -12.90 10.30
CA ARG A 22 -1.17 -12.11 10.92
C ARG A 22 -0.95 -10.64 10.57
N LEU A 23 -1.86 -10.07 9.79
CA LEU A 23 -1.85 -8.66 9.39
C LEU A 23 -2.08 -7.76 10.62
N GLY A 24 -1.70 -6.49 10.54
CA GLY A 24 -1.97 -5.54 11.61
C GLY A 24 -3.45 -5.46 11.99
N ILE A 25 -4.36 -5.61 11.01
CA ILE A 25 -5.82 -5.66 11.24
C ILE A 25 -6.24 -6.90 12.04
N ASP A 26 -5.64 -8.09 11.79
CA ASP A 26 -5.93 -9.30 12.55
C ASP A 26 -5.50 -9.15 14.01
N VAL A 27 -4.33 -8.54 14.22
CA VAL A 27 -3.81 -8.27 15.56
C VAL A 27 -4.66 -7.22 16.28
N PHE A 28 -5.10 -6.18 15.56
CA PHE A 28 -5.98 -5.15 16.08
C PHE A 28 -7.32 -5.72 16.54
N GLU A 29 -7.99 -6.52 15.71
CA GLU A 29 -9.28 -7.13 16.02
C GLU A 29 -9.21 -8.00 17.28
N ASN A 30 -8.12 -8.75 17.45
CA ASN A 30 -8.00 -9.68 18.57
C ASN A 30 -7.45 -9.05 19.86
N GLU A 31 -6.59 -8.03 19.78
CA GLU A 31 -5.79 -7.60 20.92
C GLU A 31 -6.00 -6.11 21.29
N TYR A 32 -6.52 -5.28 20.37
CA TYR A 32 -6.50 -3.83 20.54
C TYR A 32 -7.87 -3.12 20.47
N ILE A 33 -8.92 -3.80 20.07
CA ILE A 33 -10.28 -3.21 19.96
C ILE A 33 -10.72 -2.51 21.24
N GLN A 34 -10.41 -3.09 22.40
CA GLN A 34 -10.82 -2.53 23.70
C GLN A 34 -10.18 -1.16 23.98
N LEU A 35 -9.01 -0.85 23.39
CA LEU A 35 -8.32 0.43 23.60
C LEU A 35 -9.03 1.63 22.99
N ILE A 36 -9.94 1.39 22.04
CA ILE A 36 -10.63 2.45 21.30
C ILE A 36 -12.15 2.42 21.48
N ARG A 37 -12.67 1.59 22.40
CA ARG A 37 -14.10 1.38 22.61
C ARG A 37 -14.89 2.68 22.85
N ASP A 38 -14.32 3.58 23.63
CA ASP A 38 -14.97 4.85 24.01
C ASP A 38 -14.48 6.03 23.18
N LYS A 39 -13.78 5.78 22.07
CA LYS A 39 -13.21 6.80 21.19
C LYS A 39 -14.12 7.10 20.01
N ARG A 40 -14.12 8.36 19.54
CA ARG A 40 -14.68 8.74 18.24
C ARG A 40 -13.65 8.39 17.17
N ILE A 41 -13.97 7.39 16.36
CA ILE A 41 -13.04 6.75 15.44
C ILE A 41 -13.23 7.32 14.04
N ALA A 42 -12.13 7.68 13.39
CA ALA A 42 -12.08 7.83 11.95
C ALA A 42 -11.21 6.75 11.33
N LEU A 43 -11.55 6.32 10.12
CA LEU A 43 -10.80 5.34 9.34
C LEU A 43 -10.24 6.00 8.09
N LEU A 44 -8.96 5.78 7.78
CA LEU A 44 -8.36 6.09 6.49
C LEU A 44 -8.08 4.76 5.77
N ILE A 45 -8.96 4.41 4.84
CA ILE A 45 -9.13 3.06 4.33
C ILE A 45 -9.56 3.03 2.87
N ASN A 46 -9.45 1.86 2.26
CA ASN A 46 -10.07 1.53 0.98
C ASN A 46 -10.48 0.04 0.96
N HIS A 47 -10.88 -0.47 -0.19
CA HIS A 47 -11.28 -1.87 -0.40
C HIS A 47 -10.22 -2.93 -0.04
N THR A 48 -8.95 -2.54 0.15
CA THR A 48 -7.89 -3.46 0.58
C THR A 48 -7.82 -3.65 2.10
N SER A 49 -8.63 -2.93 2.86
CA SER A 49 -8.66 -2.94 4.33
C SER A 49 -9.36 -4.20 4.88
N LEU A 50 -8.87 -5.36 4.45
CA LEU A 50 -9.41 -6.69 4.76
C LEU A 50 -8.51 -7.40 5.77
N ASN A 51 -9.12 -8.12 6.72
CA ASN A 51 -8.41 -9.05 7.57
C ASN A 51 -8.03 -10.34 6.82
N SER A 52 -7.38 -11.27 7.49
CA SER A 52 -6.95 -12.54 6.90
C SER A 52 -8.09 -13.45 6.44
N GLU A 53 -9.31 -13.21 6.93
CA GLU A 53 -10.52 -13.95 6.58
C GLU A 53 -11.32 -13.26 5.47
N GLY A 54 -10.85 -12.09 4.99
CA GLY A 54 -11.52 -11.29 3.96
C GLY A 54 -12.61 -10.36 4.50
N LYS A 55 -12.70 -10.17 5.82
CA LYS A 55 -13.63 -9.24 6.45
C LYS A 55 -13.07 -7.83 6.42
N HIS A 56 -13.88 -6.87 6.01
CA HIS A 56 -13.46 -5.47 5.92
C HIS A 56 -13.45 -4.80 7.31
N ILE A 57 -12.55 -3.85 7.53
CA ILE A 57 -12.42 -3.15 8.82
C ILE A 57 -13.72 -2.43 9.24
N VAL A 58 -14.53 -1.96 8.29
CA VAL A 58 -15.82 -1.34 8.56
C VAL A 58 -16.79 -2.34 9.21
N ASP A 59 -16.79 -3.58 8.74
CA ASP A 59 -17.60 -4.65 9.34
C ASP A 59 -17.12 -4.96 10.77
N ILE A 60 -15.79 -5.05 10.96
CA ILE A 60 -15.18 -5.27 12.28
C ILE A 60 -15.59 -4.17 13.27
N VAL A 61 -15.52 -2.91 12.84
CA VAL A 61 -15.87 -1.74 13.65
C VAL A 61 -17.37 -1.78 13.99
N SER A 62 -18.23 -2.07 13.01
CA SER A 62 -19.69 -2.15 13.17
C SER A 62 -20.11 -3.28 14.11
N GLU A 63 -19.60 -4.50 13.91
CA GLU A 63 -19.92 -5.66 14.74
C GLU A 63 -19.49 -5.50 16.21
N ASN A 64 -18.44 -4.74 16.45
CA ASN A 64 -17.97 -4.43 17.80
C ASN A 64 -18.66 -3.19 18.41
N ASN A 65 -19.64 -2.60 17.72
CA ASN A 65 -20.37 -1.40 18.16
C ASN A 65 -19.43 -0.23 18.51
N LEU A 66 -18.36 -0.04 17.74
CA LEU A 66 -17.43 1.06 17.92
C LEU A 66 -18.00 2.35 17.32
N ASN A 67 -17.66 3.49 17.91
CA ASN A 67 -18.18 4.79 17.49
C ASN A 67 -17.41 5.32 16.25
N LEU A 68 -17.76 4.83 15.06
CA LEU A 68 -17.24 5.32 13.79
C LEU A 68 -17.92 6.62 13.41
N VAL A 69 -17.16 7.71 13.33
CA VAL A 69 -17.68 9.05 13.02
C VAL A 69 -17.34 9.52 11.62
N LYS A 70 -16.29 8.95 10.98
CA LYS A 70 -15.85 9.36 9.65
C LYS A 70 -15.00 8.31 8.95
N ILE A 71 -15.09 8.29 7.61
CA ILE A 71 -14.22 7.52 6.74
C ILE A 71 -13.48 8.49 5.82
N PHE A 72 -12.17 8.35 5.70
CA PHE A 72 -11.34 8.99 4.71
C PHE A 72 -10.94 7.96 3.64
N ALA A 73 -11.02 8.34 2.38
CA ALA A 73 -10.67 7.48 1.26
C ALA A 73 -9.51 8.09 0.44
N PRO A 74 -8.44 7.34 0.13
CA PRO A 74 -7.32 7.81 -0.65
C PRO A 74 -7.66 7.89 -2.15
N GLU A 75 -6.63 8.07 -3.00
CA GLU A 75 -6.73 7.87 -4.45
C GLU A 75 -7.41 6.54 -4.78
N HIS A 76 -8.13 6.48 -5.87
CA HIS A 76 -9.02 5.39 -6.29
C HIS A 76 -10.29 5.25 -5.45
N GLY A 77 -10.45 5.99 -4.37
CA GLY A 77 -11.65 6.05 -3.53
C GLY A 77 -11.82 4.86 -2.60
N TYR A 78 -12.91 4.89 -1.85
CA TYR A 78 -13.25 3.88 -0.85
C TYR A 78 -13.39 2.47 -1.45
N LEU A 79 -14.02 2.35 -2.64
CA LEU A 79 -14.21 1.07 -3.33
C LEU A 79 -13.02 0.69 -4.24
N GLY A 80 -12.01 1.55 -4.39
CA GLY A 80 -10.82 1.26 -5.16
C GLY A 80 -11.00 1.13 -6.67
N ASN A 81 -12.13 1.55 -7.22
CA ASN A 81 -12.51 1.33 -8.61
C ASN A 81 -12.44 2.58 -9.49
N HIS A 82 -12.06 3.73 -8.93
CA HIS A 82 -11.89 4.94 -9.71
C HIS A 82 -10.54 4.95 -10.44
N PRO A 83 -10.50 5.37 -11.73
CA PRO A 83 -9.27 5.56 -12.46
C PRO A 83 -8.31 6.53 -11.76
N ALA A 84 -7.00 6.36 -11.97
CA ALA A 84 -5.99 7.31 -11.49
C ALA A 84 -6.30 8.73 -11.99
N GLY A 85 -6.11 9.73 -11.13
CA GLY A 85 -6.36 11.13 -11.48
C GLY A 85 -7.83 11.57 -11.44
N GLN A 86 -8.80 10.67 -11.25
CA GLN A 86 -10.22 11.03 -11.22
C GLN A 86 -10.60 11.71 -9.90
N LYS A 87 -11.28 12.85 -9.99
CA LYS A 87 -11.86 13.52 -8.82
C LYS A 87 -13.03 12.73 -8.26
N ILE A 88 -12.95 12.39 -6.98
CA ILE A 88 -13.99 11.63 -6.28
C ILE A 88 -14.72 12.60 -5.34
N LYS A 89 -16.05 12.60 -5.40
CA LYS A 89 -16.89 13.37 -4.48
C LYS A 89 -17.03 12.63 -3.14
N ASN A 90 -17.30 13.38 -2.08
CA ASN A 90 -17.71 12.80 -0.81
C ASN A 90 -18.98 11.97 -1.01
N ASN A 91 -19.09 10.89 -0.27
CA ASN A 91 -20.20 9.94 -0.31
C ASN A 91 -20.59 9.54 1.12
N VAL A 92 -21.54 8.65 1.26
CA VAL A 92 -21.95 8.04 2.53
C VAL A 92 -21.75 6.53 2.40
N ASP A 93 -21.12 5.93 3.41
CA ASP A 93 -20.99 4.49 3.48
C ASP A 93 -22.35 3.84 3.75
N PRO A 94 -22.80 2.89 2.89
CA PRO A 94 -24.15 2.34 3.02
C PRO A 94 -24.34 1.42 4.23
N ILE A 95 -23.29 0.92 4.83
CA ILE A 95 -23.34 0.02 5.99
C ILE A 95 -23.48 0.82 7.28
N THR A 96 -22.63 1.83 7.46
CA THR A 96 -22.53 2.59 8.70
C THR A 96 -23.27 3.91 8.67
N GLY A 97 -23.63 4.43 7.50
CA GLY A 97 -24.17 5.77 7.32
C GLY A 97 -23.13 6.89 7.50
N CYS A 98 -21.84 6.56 7.70
CA CYS A 98 -20.78 7.53 7.90
C CYS A 98 -20.44 8.28 6.61
N GLU A 99 -20.07 9.58 6.77
CA GLU A 99 -19.53 10.37 5.68
C GLU A 99 -18.20 9.79 5.22
N VAL A 100 -18.06 9.59 3.90
CA VAL A 100 -16.81 9.22 3.24
C VAL A 100 -16.20 10.46 2.59
N VAL A 101 -15.09 10.94 3.14
CA VAL A 101 -14.36 12.12 2.67
C VAL A 101 -13.22 11.68 1.75
N SER A 102 -13.23 12.17 0.51
CA SER A 102 -12.15 11.90 -0.43
C SER A 102 -10.90 12.73 -0.11
N LEU A 103 -9.76 12.05 0.02
CA LEU A 103 -8.43 12.65 0.15
C LEU A 103 -7.68 12.67 -1.20
N TYR A 104 -8.42 12.80 -2.29
CA TYR A 104 -7.83 12.88 -3.62
C TYR A 104 -8.41 14.04 -4.45
N GLY A 105 -7.58 14.65 -5.26
CA GLY A 105 -7.94 15.79 -6.09
C GLY A 105 -7.63 17.13 -5.40
N LYS A 106 -8.66 17.90 -5.00
CA LYS A 106 -8.48 19.24 -4.41
C LYS A 106 -7.83 19.16 -3.02
N ASN A 107 -8.25 18.23 -2.20
CA ASN A 107 -7.75 18.03 -0.84
C ASN A 107 -7.03 16.68 -0.77
N LYS A 108 -5.73 16.70 -0.58
CA LYS A 108 -4.89 15.48 -0.43
C LYS A 108 -4.67 15.10 1.04
N ALA A 109 -5.19 15.91 1.96
CA ALA A 109 -5.14 15.72 3.40
C ALA A 109 -6.53 15.95 4.00
N PRO A 110 -6.82 15.40 5.17
CA PRO A 110 -7.98 15.81 5.96
C PRO A 110 -7.97 17.32 6.19
N THR A 111 -9.13 17.95 6.12
CA THR A 111 -9.29 19.38 6.46
C THR A 111 -9.45 19.56 7.96
N ASN A 112 -9.22 20.78 8.47
CA ASN A 112 -9.42 21.06 9.89
C ASN A 112 -10.84 20.73 10.34
N SER A 113 -11.85 21.03 9.51
CA SER A 113 -13.25 20.71 9.82
C SER A 113 -13.52 19.19 9.79
N SER A 114 -12.84 18.43 8.93
CA SER A 114 -13.01 16.98 8.88
C SER A 114 -12.27 16.23 9.98
N MET A 115 -11.32 16.88 10.65
CA MET A 115 -10.62 16.34 11.84
C MET A 115 -11.33 16.69 13.17
N ALA A 116 -12.31 17.59 13.11
CA ALA A 116 -13.11 17.89 14.30
C ALA A 116 -13.83 16.62 14.79
N ASP A 117 -13.99 16.51 16.10
CA ASP A 117 -14.70 15.40 16.74
C ASP A 117 -14.12 13.98 16.49
N ILE A 118 -12.82 13.87 16.20
CA ILE A 118 -12.08 12.62 16.09
C ILE A 118 -11.13 12.49 17.28
N ASP A 119 -11.14 11.34 17.95
CA ASP A 119 -10.20 11.01 19.02
C ASP A 119 -9.06 10.13 18.51
N VAL A 120 -9.35 9.27 17.53
CA VAL A 120 -8.38 8.35 16.92
C VAL A 120 -8.61 8.21 15.42
N LEU A 121 -7.55 8.30 14.65
CA LEU A 121 -7.53 8.03 13.20
C LEU A 121 -6.74 6.74 12.95
N ILE A 122 -7.40 5.75 12.35
CA ILE A 122 -6.81 4.45 12.03
C ILE A 122 -6.53 4.39 10.54
N PHE A 123 -5.28 4.11 10.16
CA PHE A 123 -4.86 3.87 8.79
C PHE A 123 -4.76 2.37 8.53
N ASP A 124 -5.44 1.88 7.51
CA ASP A 124 -5.37 0.49 7.05
C ASP A 124 -5.51 0.40 5.54
N ILE A 125 -4.39 0.47 4.81
CA ILE A 125 -4.35 0.40 3.35
C ILE A 125 -3.15 -0.44 2.91
N GLN A 126 -3.34 -1.34 1.94
CA GLN A 126 -2.26 -2.10 1.33
C GLN A 126 -1.47 -1.23 0.35
N ASP A 127 -0.24 -0.93 0.68
CA ASP A 127 0.73 -0.31 -0.23
C ASP A 127 1.44 -1.35 -1.10
N ILE A 128 2.13 -0.92 -2.17
CA ILE A 128 2.88 -1.82 -3.06
C ILE A 128 4.40 -1.76 -2.89
N GLY A 129 4.93 -0.92 -2.00
CA GLY A 129 6.36 -0.86 -1.70
C GLY A 129 7.19 0.00 -2.65
N VAL A 130 6.56 0.96 -3.33
CA VAL A 130 7.21 1.84 -4.32
C VAL A 130 6.99 3.30 -3.95
N ARG A 131 8.06 4.10 -3.93
CA ARG A 131 8.08 5.51 -3.47
C ARG A 131 6.98 6.39 -4.09
N TYR A 132 6.67 6.21 -5.35
CA TYR A 132 5.71 7.04 -6.08
C TYR A 132 4.27 6.50 -6.02
N TYR A 133 4.02 5.43 -5.27
CA TYR A 133 2.67 4.97 -4.99
C TYR A 133 2.06 5.81 -3.86
N THR A 134 0.97 6.51 -4.15
CA THR A 134 0.53 7.69 -3.38
C THR A 134 0.01 7.42 -1.98
N TYR A 135 -0.21 6.17 -1.60
CA TYR A 135 -0.76 5.84 -0.27
C TYR A 135 0.18 6.22 0.88
N ILE A 136 1.49 6.15 0.69
CA ILE A 136 2.45 6.62 1.70
C ILE A 136 2.45 8.16 1.83
N SER A 137 2.15 8.88 0.76
CA SER A 137 1.98 10.33 0.81
C SER A 137 0.67 10.71 1.53
N THR A 138 -0.41 9.99 1.25
CA THR A 138 -1.68 10.15 1.97
C THR A 138 -1.53 9.85 3.46
N LEU A 139 -0.82 8.78 3.82
CA LEU A 139 -0.44 8.45 5.20
C LEU A 139 0.26 9.62 5.88
N THR A 140 1.29 10.16 5.25
CA THR A 140 2.11 11.27 5.77
C THR A 140 1.27 12.52 6.04
N LEU A 141 0.45 12.92 5.08
CA LEU A 141 -0.41 14.09 5.23
C LEU A 141 -1.50 13.90 6.29
N ALA A 142 -2.02 12.69 6.44
CA ALA A 142 -2.95 12.37 7.51
C ALA A 142 -2.28 12.37 8.89
N MET A 143 -1.05 11.87 9.00
CA MET A 143 -0.24 11.94 10.23
C MET A 143 0.01 13.39 10.65
N GLU A 144 0.35 14.27 9.70
CA GLU A 144 0.54 15.70 9.98
C GLU A 144 -0.75 16.32 10.54
N LYS A 145 -1.89 16.02 9.95
CA LYS A 145 -3.18 16.52 10.43
C LYS A 145 -3.56 15.94 11.80
N ALA A 146 -3.24 14.69 12.06
CA ALA A 146 -3.45 14.10 13.39
C ALA A 146 -2.60 14.80 14.46
N ALA A 147 -1.33 15.11 14.15
CA ALA A 147 -0.46 15.89 15.05
C ALA A 147 -1.02 17.30 15.32
N GLU A 148 -1.42 18.02 14.25
CA GLU A 148 -2.00 19.37 14.36
C GLU A 148 -3.27 19.42 15.25
N HIS A 149 -4.07 18.33 15.27
CA HIS A 149 -5.34 18.24 15.98
C HIS A 149 -5.28 17.42 17.28
N ASN A 150 -4.10 16.96 17.70
CA ASN A 150 -3.90 16.09 18.87
C ASN A 150 -4.77 14.82 18.81
N VAL A 151 -4.94 14.25 17.61
CA VAL A 151 -5.65 13.00 17.35
C VAL A 151 -4.67 11.83 17.44
N ASP A 152 -5.03 10.79 18.17
CA ASP A 152 -4.23 9.56 18.23
C ASP A 152 -4.18 8.91 16.82
N PHE A 153 -3.00 8.49 16.36
CA PHE A 153 -2.85 7.88 15.03
C PHE A 153 -2.41 6.43 15.13
N ILE A 154 -3.21 5.52 14.58
CA ILE A 154 -2.92 4.08 14.59
C ILE A 154 -2.71 3.60 13.16
N VAL A 155 -1.61 2.90 12.90
CA VAL A 155 -1.36 2.21 11.63
C VAL A 155 -1.53 0.72 11.85
N LEU A 156 -2.44 0.10 11.12
CA LEU A 156 -2.56 -1.35 11.02
C LEU A 156 -1.59 -1.80 9.93
N ASP A 157 -0.46 -2.35 10.34
CA ASP A 157 0.65 -2.60 9.44
C ASP A 157 0.36 -3.76 8.47
N ARG A 158 0.88 -3.62 7.24
CA ARG A 158 0.69 -4.57 6.15
C ARG A 158 2.03 -4.94 5.51
N PRO A 159 2.19 -6.18 5.00
CA PRO A 159 3.44 -6.60 4.38
C PRO A 159 3.74 -5.76 3.15
N ASN A 160 5.03 -5.47 2.95
CA ASN A 160 5.47 -4.97 1.65
C ASN A 160 5.43 -6.13 0.64
N PRO A 161 4.60 -6.06 -0.41
CA PRO A 161 4.42 -7.19 -1.33
C PRO A 161 5.66 -7.49 -2.16
N LEU A 162 6.54 -6.51 -2.31
CA LEU A 162 7.81 -6.63 -3.04
C LEU A 162 8.97 -7.06 -2.14
N SER A 163 8.71 -7.55 -0.92
CA SER A 163 9.71 -7.90 0.10
C SER A 163 10.45 -6.69 0.70
N GLY A 164 11.45 -6.95 1.54
CA GLY A 164 12.34 -5.93 2.10
C GLY A 164 13.51 -5.52 1.21
N LYS A 165 13.50 -5.91 -0.08
CA LYS A 165 14.57 -5.54 -1.01
C LYS A 165 14.52 -4.04 -1.32
N ILE A 166 15.70 -3.39 -1.31
CA ILE A 166 15.86 -1.97 -1.58
C ILE A 166 16.55 -1.81 -2.94
N GLU A 167 15.95 -1.01 -3.84
CA GLU A 167 16.48 -0.78 -5.19
C GLU A 167 16.12 0.62 -5.70
N GLY A 168 16.93 1.12 -6.61
CA GLY A 168 16.76 2.43 -7.25
C GLY A 168 17.33 3.59 -6.44
N SER A 169 17.33 4.78 -7.04
CA SER A 169 17.85 6.00 -6.45
C SER A 169 16.97 6.57 -5.34
N LEU A 170 17.57 7.33 -4.44
CA LEU A 170 16.84 8.21 -3.55
C LEU A 170 16.15 9.33 -4.36
N LEU A 171 15.07 9.88 -3.80
CA LEU A 171 14.49 11.10 -4.31
C LEU A 171 15.41 12.28 -3.92
N ASP A 172 15.71 13.14 -4.88
CA ASP A 172 16.25 14.45 -4.60
C ASP A 172 15.13 15.34 -4.03
N GLU A 173 15.40 15.98 -2.89
CA GLU A 173 14.42 16.80 -2.15
C GLU A 173 13.84 17.94 -3.01
N GLY A 174 14.62 18.45 -4.00
CA GLY A 174 14.16 19.46 -4.96
C GLY A 174 13.00 19.00 -5.84
N TYR A 175 12.75 17.69 -5.94
CA TYR A 175 11.67 17.09 -6.71
C TYR A 175 10.55 16.51 -5.84
N SER A 176 10.49 16.85 -4.55
CA SER A 176 9.44 16.36 -3.67
C SER A 176 8.05 16.78 -4.16
N SER A 177 7.15 15.82 -4.22
CA SER A 177 5.75 16.02 -4.66
C SER A 177 4.84 14.96 -4.04
N PHE A 178 3.54 15.03 -4.31
CA PHE A 178 2.60 14.01 -3.83
C PHE A 178 2.88 12.60 -4.39
N VAL A 179 3.45 12.49 -5.58
CA VAL A 179 3.88 11.21 -6.19
C VAL A 179 5.33 10.83 -5.85
N GLY A 180 5.91 11.46 -4.85
CA GLY A 180 7.26 11.19 -4.36
C GLY A 180 7.60 12.21 -3.29
N MET A 181 7.16 11.93 -2.05
CA MET A 181 7.23 12.91 -0.96
C MET A 181 8.56 12.83 -0.19
N HIS A 182 9.13 11.65 -0.07
CA HIS A 182 10.23 11.38 0.85
C HIS A 182 11.53 10.99 0.14
N PRO A 183 12.71 11.32 0.70
CA PRO A 183 14.01 10.95 0.15
C PRO A 183 14.33 9.47 0.43
N ILE A 184 13.48 8.58 -0.06
CA ILE A 184 13.63 7.13 0.05
C ILE A 184 13.88 6.50 -1.34
N PRO A 185 14.44 5.28 -1.40
CA PRO A 185 14.65 4.57 -2.66
C PRO A 185 13.35 4.30 -3.43
N VAL A 186 13.45 4.11 -4.74
CA VAL A 186 12.30 3.77 -5.60
C VAL A 186 11.55 2.57 -5.05
N ARG A 187 12.22 1.44 -4.84
CA ARG A 187 11.72 0.29 -4.10
C ARG A 187 12.28 0.36 -2.69
N HIS A 188 11.46 0.73 -1.72
CA HIS A 188 11.96 1.13 -0.40
C HIS A 188 12.09 -0.01 0.61
N GLY A 189 11.49 -1.18 0.35
CA GLY A 189 11.62 -2.36 1.20
C GLY A 189 11.00 -2.27 2.60
N MET A 190 10.23 -1.22 2.88
CA MET A 190 9.59 -0.98 4.18
C MET A 190 8.10 -1.32 4.15
N THR A 191 7.52 -1.66 5.30
CA THR A 191 6.08 -1.70 5.50
C THR A 191 5.51 -0.29 5.69
N VAL A 192 4.19 -0.13 5.60
CA VAL A 192 3.57 1.19 5.85
C VAL A 192 3.77 1.67 7.29
N GLY A 193 3.82 0.73 8.25
CA GLY A 193 4.13 1.03 9.66
C GLY A 193 5.56 1.52 9.83
N GLU A 194 6.52 0.95 9.11
CA GLU A 194 7.92 1.41 9.10
C GLU A 194 8.07 2.78 8.43
N ILE A 195 7.33 3.06 7.34
CA ILE A 195 7.28 4.40 6.75
C ILE A 195 6.73 5.41 7.75
N ALA A 196 5.65 5.10 8.45
CA ALA A 196 5.08 6.00 9.46
C ALA A 196 6.09 6.33 10.58
N LEU A 197 6.82 5.31 11.06
CA LEU A 197 7.90 5.53 12.04
C LEU A 197 9.01 6.40 11.48
N LEU A 198 9.45 6.14 10.25
CA LEU A 198 10.50 6.91 9.58
C LEU A 198 10.10 8.38 9.44
N VAL A 199 8.87 8.65 8.98
CA VAL A 199 8.31 10.00 8.84
C VAL A 199 8.32 10.74 10.18
N LYS A 200 7.86 10.10 11.26
CA LYS A 200 7.86 10.69 12.60
C LYS A 200 9.26 10.94 13.11
N GLN A 201 10.15 9.95 13.03
CA GLN A 201 11.51 10.04 13.59
C GLN A 201 12.39 11.07 12.88
N ASN A 202 12.23 11.21 11.56
CA ASN A 202 12.97 12.22 10.78
C ASN A 202 12.29 13.59 10.77
N LYS A 203 11.17 13.75 11.48
CA LYS A 203 10.43 15.02 11.56
C LYS A 203 10.01 15.55 10.18
N TRP A 204 9.59 14.66 9.28
CA TRP A 204 9.17 15.02 7.92
C TRP A 204 7.77 15.64 7.85
N ILE A 205 7.10 15.74 8.99
CA ILE A 205 5.82 16.44 9.17
C ILE A 205 5.92 17.50 10.24
N ARG A 206 5.08 18.53 10.17
CA ARG A 206 4.94 19.53 11.22
C ARG A 206 4.39 18.90 12.49
N ASN A 207 4.80 19.39 13.63
CA ASN A 207 4.35 18.91 14.95
C ASN A 207 4.58 17.39 15.16
N SER A 208 5.58 16.84 14.51
CA SER A 208 5.89 15.41 14.56
C SER A 208 6.09 14.89 15.99
N GLU A 209 6.59 15.73 16.89
CA GLU A 209 6.82 15.39 18.30
C GLU A 209 5.51 15.17 19.06
N ASP A 210 4.46 15.92 18.71
CA ASP A 210 3.14 15.85 19.34
C ASP A 210 2.31 14.65 18.82
N LEU A 211 2.73 14.04 17.71
CA LEU A 211 2.01 12.91 17.13
C LEU A 211 2.04 11.69 18.05
N LYS A 212 0.89 11.26 18.51
CA LYS A 212 0.71 10.00 19.24
C LYS A 212 0.53 8.85 18.25
N LEU A 213 1.66 8.31 17.77
CA LEU A 213 1.68 7.23 16.76
C LEU A 213 1.78 5.86 17.41
N LYS A 214 0.87 4.97 17.04
CA LYS A 214 0.91 3.54 17.40
C LYS A 214 0.90 2.68 16.14
N ILE A 215 1.86 1.77 16.01
CA ILE A 215 1.89 0.76 14.96
C ILE A 215 1.42 -0.57 15.52
N ILE A 216 0.35 -1.11 14.95
CA ILE A 216 -0.08 -2.50 15.20
C ILE A 216 0.65 -3.37 14.19
N LYS A 217 1.73 -3.99 14.64
CA LYS A 217 2.68 -4.70 13.78
C LYS A 217 2.09 -5.99 13.20
N ILE A 218 2.52 -6.31 11.99
CA ILE A 218 2.37 -7.65 11.40
C ILE A 218 3.11 -8.65 12.29
N LYS A 219 2.56 -9.86 12.44
CA LYS A 219 3.26 -11.00 13.05
C LYS A 219 3.59 -12.03 11.97
N ASP A 220 4.71 -12.73 12.15
CA ASP A 220 5.18 -13.83 11.30
C ASP A 220 5.44 -13.44 9.82
N TRP A 221 5.75 -12.15 9.57
CA TRP A 221 6.16 -11.67 8.26
C TRP A 221 7.67 -11.86 8.04
N ASP A 222 8.00 -12.60 6.99
CA ASP A 222 9.38 -12.72 6.51
C ASP A 222 9.70 -11.63 5.48
N ARG A 223 10.55 -10.68 5.84
CA ARG A 223 10.98 -9.56 5.00
C ARG A 223 11.61 -10.01 3.67
N SER A 224 12.22 -11.19 3.61
CA SER A 224 12.84 -11.69 2.39
C SER A 224 11.82 -12.21 1.38
N SER A 225 10.57 -12.42 1.79
CA SER A 225 9.54 -13.07 1.00
C SER A 225 8.69 -12.10 0.20
N LEU A 226 8.37 -12.48 -1.04
CA LEU A 226 7.33 -11.83 -1.84
C LEU A 226 5.93 -12.23 -1.33
N PHE A 227 4.93 -11.41 -1.61
CA PHE A 227 3.55 -11.57 -1.12
C PHE A 227 2.95 -12.95 -1.38
N HIS A 228 3.23 -13.59 -2.52
CA HIS A 228 2.68 -14.90 -2.87
C HIS A 228 3.05 -16.04 -1.88
N ARG A 229 4.08 -15.87 -1.06
CA ARG A 229 4.47 -16.86 -0.05
C ARG A 229 3.52 -16.94 1.14
N TYR A 230 2.65 -15.95 1.30
CA TYR A 230 1.74 -15.89 2.45
C TYR A 230 0.39 -16.55 2.19
N ASN A 231 0.23 -17.25 1.08
CA ASN A 231 -1.00 -17.96 0.69
C ASN A 231 -2.28 -17.08 0.78
N LYS A 232 -2.12 -15.77 0.61
CA LYS A 232 -3.20 -14.77 0.62
C LYS A 232 -3.59 -14.41 -0.82
N LEU A 233 -4.87 -14.17 -1.03
CA LEU A 233 -5.35 -13.67 -2.31
C LEU A 233 -4.86 -12.23 -2.50
N TRP A 234 -4.39 -11.94 -3.71
CA TRP A 234 -4.06 -10.58 -4.11
C TRP A 234 -5.33 -9.75 -4.26
N THR A 235 -5.48 -8.74 -3.42
CA THR A 235 -6.49 -7.70 -3.62
C THR A 235 -5.81 -6.56 -4.37
N PRO A 236 -6.18 -6.30 -5.65
CA PRO A 236 -5.57 -5.24 -6.44
C PRO A 236 -5.65 -3.89 -5.71
N PRO A 237 -4.55 -3.27 -5.30
CA PRO A 237 -4.61 -2.01 -4.53
C PRO A 237 -5.07 -0.82 -5.38
N SER A 238 -5.01 -0.96 -6.70
CA SER A 238 -5.58 -0.03 -7.67
C SER A 238 -5.93 -0.76 -8.97
N PRO A 239 -6.79 -0.18 -9.85
CA PRO A 239 -7.26 -0.84 -11.06
C PRO A 239 -6.15 -1.30 -12.01
N ASN A 240 -5.01 -0.62 -12.02
CA ASN A 240 -3.89 -0.94 -12.92
C ASN A 240 -2.79 -1.81 -12.27
N ILE A 241 -3.01 -2.30 -11.05
CA ILE A 241 -2.12 -3.28 -10.38
C ILE A 241 -2.89 -4.57 -10.09
N PRO A 242 -3.35 -5.29 -11.13
CA PRO A 242 -4.24 -6.45 -10.97
C PRO A 242 -3.58 -7.65 -10.28
N ASP A 243 -2.26 -7.75 -10.30
CA ASP A 243 -1.51 -8.86 -9.73
C ASP A 243 -0.11 -8.45 -9.24
N LEU A 244 0.52 -9.33 -8.46
CA LEU A 244 1.87 -9.12 -7.93
C LEU A 244 2.93 -8.97 -9.05
N LYS A 245 2.75 -9.65 -10.19
CA LYS A 245 3.67 -9.55 -11.32
C LYS A 245 3.65 -8.13 -11.91
N THR A 246 2.46 -7.54 -12.00
CA THR A 246 2.32 -6.14 -12.40
C THR A 246 2.98 -5.20 -11.39
N ALA A 247 2.80 -5.44 -10.08
CA ALA A 247 3.46 -4.64 -9.04
C ALA A 247 4.99 -4.69 -9.14
N LEU A 248 5.57 -5.86 -9.44
CA LEU A 248 7.02 -6.01 -9.65
C LEU A 248 7.51 -5.23 -10.88
N ILE A 249 6.77 -5.29 -11.98
CA ILE A 249 7.11 -4.59 -13.23
C ILE A 249 6.91 -3.08 -13.07
N TYR A 250 5.88 -2.67 -12.35
CA TYR A 250 5.55 -1.26 -12.06
C TYR A 250 6.73 -0.49 -11.45
N VAL A 251 7.59 -1.13 -10.66
CA VAL A 251 8.80 -0.50 -10.08
C VAL A 251 9.64 0.25 -11.12
N GLY A 252 9.75 -0.29 -12.34
CA GLY A 252 10.49 0.35 -13.43
C GLY A 252 9.58 1.02 -14.44
N LEU A 253 8.51 0.35 -14.86
CA LEU A 253 7.67 0.78 -16.00
C LEU A 253 6.76 1.98 -15.66
N CYS A 254 6.51 2.28 -14.37
CA CYS A 254 5.82 3.50 -13.97
C CYS A 254 6.55 4.77 -14.46
N LEU A 255 7.86 4.73 -14.64
CA LEU A 255 8.63 5.87 -15.14
C LEU A 255 8.24 6.28 -16.56
N LEU A 256 7.64 5.38 -17.34
CA LEU A 256 7.11 5.69 -18.66
C LEU A 256 5.92 6.65 -18.62
N GLU A 257 5.21 6.78 -17.50
CA GLU A 257 4.12 7.76 -17.33
C GLU A 257 4.61 9.22 -17.50
N GLY A 258 5.89 9.47 -17.30
CA GLY A 258 6.53 10.77 -17.55
C GLY A 258 6.94 10.99 -19.01
N THR A 259 6.59 10.10 -19.93
CA THR A 259 6.99 10.12 -21.34
C THR A 259 5.78 10.14 -22.28
N ASN A 260 6.03 10.14 -23.60
CA ASN A 260 5.00 9.99 -24.63
C ASN A 260 4.85 8.51 -25.11
N VAL A 261 5.30 7.55 -24.30
CA VAL A 261 5.11 6.13 -24.52
C VAL A 261 3.93 5.66 -23.67
N SER A 262 2.96 4.94 -24.25
CA SER A 262 1.91 4.29 -23.49
C SER A 262 2.51 3.15 -22.65
N GLU A 263 2.12 3.07 -21.39
CA GLU A 263 2.49 1.99 -20.47
C GLU A 263 1.42 0.91 -20.37
N GLY A 264 0.51 0.84 -21.35
CA GLY A 264 -0.51 -0.20 -21.47
C GLY A 264 -1.75 0.00 -20.58
N ARG A 265 -1.96 1.15 -19.97
CA ARG A 265 -3.23 1.49 -19.29
C ARG A 265 -4.38 1.44 -20.29
N GLY A 266 -5.54 0.95 -19.84
CA GLY A 266 -6.71 0.71 -20.70
C GLY A 266 -6.69 -0.63 -21.43
N THR A 267 -5.57 -1.39 -21.37
CA THR A 267 -5.47 -2.76 -21.85
C THR A 267 -5.66 -3.77 -20.70
N PRO A 268 -5.88 -5.06 -20.98
CA PRO A 268 -5.87 -6.12 -19.96
C PRO A 268 -4.51 -6.33 -19.26
N SER A 269 -3.45 -5.69 -19.75
CA SER A 269 -2.06 -5.90 -19.29
C SER A 269 -1.33 -4.59 -18.98
N PRO A 270 -1.87 -3.74 -18.07
CA PRO A 270 -1.23 -2.47 -17.72
C PRO A 270 0.19 -2.71 -17.19
N PHE A 271 1.12 -1.83 -17.57
CA PHE A 271 2.55 -1.89 -17.29
C PHE A 271 3.30 -3.13 -17.84
N LYS A 272 2.60 -4.15 -18.32
CA LYS A 272 3.20 -5.32 -19.00
C LYS A 272 3.33 -5.09 -20.51
N LEU A 273 2.62 -4.10 -21.04
CA LEU A 273 2.72 -3.60 -22.40
C LEU A 273 3.20 -2.16 -22.38
N PHE A 274 4.07 -1.80 -23.31
CA PHE A 274 4.43 -0.41 -23.52
C PHE A 274 4.78 -0.17 -25.00
N GLY A 275 4.46 1.01 -25.48
CA GLY A 275 4.71 1.33 -26.89
C GLY A 275 4.17 2.67 -27.32
N SER A 276 4.43 2.99 -28.59
CA SER A 276 3.83 4.13 -29.25
C SER A 276 3.85 3.92 -30.77
N PRO A 277 3.03 4.66 -31.54
CA PRO A 277 2.95 4.50 -33.02
C PRO A 277 4.27 4.72 -33.76
N TRP A 278 5.19 5.49 -33.19
CA TRP A 278 6.50 5.80 -33.78
C TRP A 278 7.59 4.81 -33.36
N LEU A 279 7.31 3.91 -32.39
CA LEU A 279 8.31 3.01 -31.81
C LEU A 279 8.44 1.74 -32.66
N ASN A 280 9.65 1.45 -33.12
CA ASN A 280 9.93 0.21 -33.83
C ASN A 280 10.22 -0.94 -32.85
N SER A 281 9.22 -1.81 -32.63
CA SER A 281 9.29 -2.91 -31.68
C SER A 281 10.47 -3.86 -31.92
N LYS A 282 10.79 -4.20 -33.18
CA LYS A 282 11.89 -5.11 -33.52
C LYS A 282 13.24 -4.54 -33.13
N LYS A 283 13.48 -3.24 -33.45
CA LYS A 283 14.73 -2.57 -33.06
C LYS A 283 14.84 -2.43 -31.55
N LEU A 284 13.73 -2.11 -30.88
CA LEU A 284 13.71 -1.99 -29.42
C LEU A 284 14.02 -3.31 -28.72
N ILE A 285 13.41 -4.41 -29.14
CA ILE A 285 13.66 -5.75 -28.58
C ILE A 285 15.12 -6.14 -28.74
N LEU A 286 15.71 -5.90 -29.92
CA LEU A 286 17.13 -6.18 -30.15
C LEU A 286 18.02 -5.37 -29.20
N ALA A 287 17.72 -4.11 -28.98
CA ALA A 287 18.46 -3.26 -28.05
C ALA A 287 18.29 -3.71 -26.58
N LEU A 288 17.06 -4.04 -26.15
CA LEU A 288 16.79 -4.47 -24.77
C LEU A 288 17.43 -5.83 -24.45
N ASN A 289 17.43 -6.76 -25.42
CA ASN A 289 18.04 -8.08 -25.21
C ASN A 289 19.57 -8.04 -25.02
N GLN A 290 20.24 -6.95 -25.45
CA GLN A 290 21.67 -6.77 -25.19
C GLN A 290 22.00 -6.59 -23.69
N TYR A 291 21.04 -6.15 -22.89
CA TYR A 291 21.23 -5.95 -21.44
C TYR A 291 21.09 -7.22 -20.60
N ASN A 292 20.66 -8.35 -21.21
CA ASN A 292 20.52 -9.64 -20.52
C ASN A 292 19.80 -9.55 -19.17
N PHE A 293 18.63 -8.89 -19.13
CA PHE A 293 17.85 -8.77 -17.91
C PHE A 293 17.41 -10.14 -17.38
N ASN A 294 17.79 -10.46 -16.15
CA ASN A 294 17.39 -11.70 -15.51
C ASN A 294 15.88 -11.69 -15.19
N GLY A 295 15.17 -12.72 -15.67
CA GLY A 295 13.75 -12.90 -15.37
C GLY A 295 12.79 -12.03 -16.20
N VAL A 296 13.29 -11.33 -17.23
CA VAL A 296 12.49 -10.51 -18.15
C VAL A 296 12.72 -10.97 -19.57
N VAL A 297 11.62 -11.15 -20.32
CA VAL A 297 11.63 -11.46 -21.75
C VAL A 297 10.76 -10.42 -22.46
N PHE A 298 11.28 -9.85 -23.54
CA PHE A 298 10.56 -8.89 -24.37
C PHE A 298 10.05 -9.56 -25.65
N SER A 299 8.77 -9.37 -25.94
CA SER A 299 8.13 -9.79 -27.18
C SER A 299 7.45 -8.60 -27.87
N ALA A 300 7.30 -8.70 -29.21
CA ALA A 300 6.54 -7.68 -29.94
C ALA A 300 5.06 -8.04 -29.90
N GLU A 301 4.26 -7.07 -29.51
CA GLU A 301 2.80 -7.15 -29.48
C GLU A 301 2.21 -5.88 -30.12
N GLU A 302 1.04 -6.02 -30.72
CA GLU A 302 0.24 -4.88 -31.19
C GLU A 302 -0.92 -4.65 -30.23
N PHE A 303 -1.11 -3.43 -29.78
CA PHE A 303 -2.22 -3.05 -28.89
C PHE A 303 -2.70 -1.64 -29.21
N ILE A 304 -3.95 -1.38 -28.89
CA ILE A 304 -4.64 -0.11 -29.13
C ILE A 304 -5.06 0.49 -27.78
#